data_e5ee375b9b36ff1a96f62b51c69ef8e7
#
_entry.id   e5ee375b9b36ff1a96f62b51c69ef8e7
#
_cell.length_a   1.000
_cell.length_b   1.000
_cell.length_c   1.000
_cell.angle_alpha   90.00
_cell.angle_beta   90.00
_cell.angle_gamma   90.00
#
_symmetry.space_group_name_H-M   'P 1'
#
loop_
_entity.id
_entity.type
_entity.pdbx_description
1 polymer ?
#
loop_
_entity_poly.entity_id
_entity_poly.type
_entity_poly.pdbx_seq_one_letter_code
_entity_poly.pdbx_strand_id
1 'polypeptide(L)'
;MAQAKLKVVLLRATPDPDDLVALGARLCYAQADIDAAYEAADPEFIRTLTMAAGNIEAFHKRQIRRNFVINDTPGVVLGQKVTPIERVGLYVPGGTASYPSSVLMNAIPARLAGVSEIIMVTPPAKDGSVAPAILTAARVAGVTAIYKMGGAQAVAALAYGTESVPKVDKIVGPGNIFVAAAKRRVYGIVDIDMIAGPSEILVLADAAANPAYVAADLLSQAEHDRLATAVLVCDSEALAGAVSAELERQIPLLPRADIARASIDNNGKIIIARDMAEGVDIANEIAPEHLEVCVDDPFSLLNSIRNAGSIFLGKNVPEALGDYFAGPNHTLPTLGTARFSSPLSVDDFVKKSSFIYYTKEALGAVQERIVDFAEREGLSAHARSVSIRFEDGQ
;
A
#
# COMPACT_ATOMS: atom_id res chain seq x y z
N MET A 1 18.35 23.15 17.24
CA MET A 1 17.71 21.97 17.85
C MET A 1 18.60 20.77 17.64
N ALA A 2 19.12 20.18 18.70
CA ALA A 2 20.04 19.04 18.60
C ALA A 2 19.29 17.83 18.03
N GLN A 3 19.79 17.27 16.92
CA GLN A 3 19.35 15.99 16.39
C GLN A 3 19.61 14.91 17.46
N ALA A 4 18.55 14.43 18.09
CA ALA A 4 18.62 13.24 18.92
C ALA A 4 18.96 12.06 17.99
N LYS A 5 20.22 11.66 17.96
CA LYS A 5 20.64 10.39 17.34
C LYS A 5 20.02 9.27 18.16
N LEU A 6 18.98 8.64 17.61
CA LEU A 6 18.41 7.43 18.20
C LEU A 6 19.47 6.33 18.06
N LYS A 7 20.17 6.03 19.15
CA LYS A 7 20.98 4.81 19.23
C LYS A 7 19.99 3.65 19.39
N VAL A 8 19.79 2.87 18.36
CA VAL A 8 19.16 1.54 18.51
C VAL A 8 20.20 0.67 19.23
N VAL A 9 20.10 0.64 20.54
CA VAL A 9 20.91 -0.27 21.35
C VAL A 9 20.19 -1.61 21.34
N LEU A 10 20.69 -2.57 20.58
CA LEU A 10 20.39 -3.98 20.80
C LEU A 10 20.95 -4.34 22.18
N LEU A 11 20.06 -4.44 23.17
CA LEU A 11 20.40 -4.84 24.52
C LEU A 11 20.86 -6.29 24.57
N ARG A 12 22.12 -6.51 24.26
CA ARG A 12 22.97 -7.60 24.83
C ARG A 12 24.40 -7.13 24.78
N ALA A 13 25.01 -7.00 25.98
CA ALA A 13 26.42 -6.82 26.27
C ALA A 13 27.22 -6.05 25.21
N THR A 14 27.82 -4.92 25.56
CA THR A 14 28.62 -4.06 24.66
C THR A 14 29.34 -4.88 23.59
N PRO A 15 28.84 -4.93 22.34
CA PRO A 15 29.55 -5.61 21.29
C PRO A 15 30.77 -4.76 20.88
N ASP A 16 31.87 -5.44 20.56
CA ASP A 16 33.00 -4.87 19.89
C ASP A 16 32.55 -4.18 18.59
N PRO A 17 33.14 -3.03 18.19
CA PRO A 17 32.86 -2.41 16.90
C PRO A 17 32.94 -3.37 15.72
N ASP A 18 33.87 -4.33 15.74
CA ASP A 18 33.99 -5.38 14.70
C ASP A 18 32.81 -6.36 14.72
N ASP A 19 32.21 -6.64 15.90
CA ASP A 19 31.01 -7.44 16.02
C ASP A 19 29.76 -6.74 15.44
N LEU A 20 29.70 -5.41 15.52
CA LEU A 20 28.62 -4.61 14.92
C LEU A 20 28.68 -4.61 13.40
N VAL A 21 29.89 -4.56 12.82
CA VAL A 21 30.10 -4.69 11.36
C VAL A 21 29.73 -6.09 10.90
N ALA A 22 30.17 -7.12 11.62
CA ALA A 22 29.83 -8.52 11.34
C ALA A 22 28.32 -8.79 11.50
N LEU A 23 27.67 -8.15 12.49
CA LEU A 23 26.22 -8.22 12.67
C LEU A 23 25.47 -7.54 11.53
N GLY A 24 25.95 -6.37 11.06
CA GLY A 24 25.40 -5.67 9.89
C GLY A 24 25.44 -6.52 8.63
N ALA A 25 26.58 -7.17 8.36
CA ALA A 25 26.73 -8.10 7.25
C ALA A 25 25.83 -9.34 7.36
N ARG A 26 25.55 -9.81 8.60
CA ARG A 26 24.63 -10.93 8.86
C ARG A 26 23.15 -10.53 8.75
N LEU A 27 22.84 -9.25 8.85
CA LEU A 27 21.47 -8.74 8.70
C LEU A 27 21.04 -8.62 7.22
N CYS A 28 21.99 -8.30 6.32
CA CYS A 28 21.70 -8.20 4.90
C CYS A 28 21.91 -9.54 4.19
N TYR A 29 21.01 -9.90 3.27
CA TYR A 29 21.24 -10.99 2.34
C TYR A 29 22.22 -10.58 1.26
N ALA A 30 23.23 -11.41 0.99
CA ALA A 30 24.06 -11.24 -0.20
C ALA A 30 23.23 -11.56 -1.46
N GLN A 31 23.54 -10.89 -2.58
CA GLN A 31 22.84 -11.17 -3.85
C GLN A 31 22.96 -12.65 -4.25
N ALA A 32 24.10 -13.29 -3.97
CA ALA A 32 24.32 -14.71 -4.24
C ALA A 32 23.33 -15.63 -3.49
N ASP A 33 22.93 -15.25 -2.26
CA ASP A 33 21.97 -16.06 -1.48
C ASP A 33 20.55 -15.92 -2.06
N ILE A 34 20.21 -14.74 -2.58
CA ILE A 34 18.93 -14.49 -3.25
C ILE A 34 18.86 -15.26 -4.57
N ASP A 35 19.94 -15.23 -5.35
CA ASP A 35 20.03 -15.95 -6.62
C ASP A 35 20.00 -17.47 -6.38
N ALA A 36 20.71 -17.98 -5.37
CA ALA A 36 20.67 -19.39 -5.00
C ALA A 36 19.26 -19.86 -4.55
N ALA A 37 18.54 -19.02 -3.79
CA ALA A 37 17.16 -19.33 -3.40
C ALA A 37 16.22 -19.37 -4.63
N TYR A 38 16.42 -18.49 -5.60
CA TYR A 38 15.67 -18.49 -6.86
C TYR A 38 15.97 -19.75 -7.70
N GLU A 39 17.25 -20.11 -7.85
CA GLU A 39 17.66 -21.28 -8.63
C GLU A 39 17.18 -22.60 -8.00
N ALA A 40 17.09 -22.67 -6.67
CA ALA A 40 16.60 -23.83 -5.94
C ALA A 40 15.07 -23.92 -5.85
N ALA A 41 14.33 -22.85 -6.24
CA ALA A 41 12.88 -22.82 -6.14
C ALA A 41 12.22 -23.72 -7.19
N ASP A 42 11.02 -24.22 -6.88
CA ASP A 42 10.19 -24.97 -7.83
C ASP A 42 9.96 -24.14 -9.11
N PRO A 43 10.33 -24.67 -10.29
CA PRO A 43 10.12 -23.99 -11.58
C PRO A 43 8.67 -23.58 -11.83
N GLU A 44 7.67 -24.36 -11.36
CA GLU A 44 6.26 -24.01 -11.50
C GLU A 44 5.88 -22.82 -10.61
N PHE A 45 6.43 -22.78 -9.40
CA PHE A 45 6.24 -21.62 -8.52
C PHE A 45 6.88 -20.34 -9.10
N ILE A 46 8.10 -20.44 -9.68
CA ILE A 46 8.72 -19.31 -10.38
C ILE A 46 7.84 -18.84 -11.54
N ARG A 47 7.26 -19.77 -12.31
CA ARG A 47 6.36 -19.47 -13.42
C ARG A 47 5.12 -18.73 -12.94
N THR A 48 4.49 -19.22 -11.86
CA THR A 48 3.32 -18.60 -11.23
C THR A 48 3.63 -17.18 -10.75
N LEU A 49 4.74 -16.98 -10.03
CA LEU A 49 5.19 -15.65 -9.59
C LEU A 49 5.45 -14.70 -10.76
N THR A 50 6.07 -15.22 -11.83
CA THR A 50 6.38 -14.41 -13.02
C THR A 50 5.11 -13.98 -13.76
N MET A 51 4.12 -14.86 -13.86
CA MET A 51 2.82 -14.53 -14.45
C MET A 51 2.08 -13.49 -13.61
N ALA A 52 2.01 -13.67 -12.29
CA ALA A 52 1.41 -12.71 -11.37
C ALA A 52 2.12 -11.34 -11.46
N ALA A 53 3.46 -11.34 -11.45
CA ALA A 53 4.26 -10.13 -11.63
C ALA A 53 3.94 -9.43 -12.98
N GLY A 54 3.78 -10.19 -14.05
CA GLY A 54 3.38 -9.67 -15.36
C GLY A 54 2.01 -8.99 -15.36
N ASN A 55 1.03 -9.57 -14.66
CA ASN A 55 -0.31 -8.99 -14.51
C ASN A 55 -0.27 -7.69 -13.69
N ILE A 56 0.46 -7.69 -12.56
CA ILE A 56 0.67 -6.50 -11.72
C ILE A 56 1.35 -5.39 -12.55
N GLU A 57 2.40 -5.74 -13.29
CA GLU A 57 3.10 -4.78 -14.15
C GLU A 57 2.19 -4.21 -15.23
N ALA A 58 1.40 -5.05 -15.90
CA ALA A 58 0.48 -4.62 -16.95
C ALA A 58 -0.58 -3.63 -16.44
N PHE A 59 -1.14 -3.87 -15.25
CA PHE A 59 -2.09 -2.98 -14.61
C PHE A 59 -1.42 -1.66 -14.20
N HIS A 60 -0.34 -1.72 -13.43
CA HIS A 60 0.31 -0.55 -12.85
C HIS A 60 1.04 0.32 -13.87
N LYS A 61 1.46 -0.21 -15.03
CA LYS A 61 1.98 0.60 -16.14
C LYS A 61 1.01 1.68 -16.61
N ARG A 62 -0.31 1.47 -16.47
CA ARG A 62 -1.34 2.45 -16.84
C ARG A 62 -1.40 3.64 -15.89
N GLN A 63 -0.81 3.54 -14.71
CA GLN A 63 -0.78 4.57 -13.68
C GLN A 63 0.42 5.52 -13.81
N ILE A 64 1.38 5.22 -14.69
CA ILE A 64 2.60 6.04 -14.86
C ILE A 64 2.21 7.44 -15.33
N ARG A 65 2.59 8.45 -14.52
CA ARG A 65 2.35 9.86 -14.80
C ARG A 65 3.42 10.44 -15.71
N ARG A 66 3.02 11.43 -16.51
CA ARG A 66 3.93 12.18 -17.39
C ARG A 66 4.06 13.61 -16.92
N ASN A 67 5.18 14.23 -17.26
CA ASN A 67 5.36 15.67 -17.18
C ASN A 67 4.39 16.35 -18.14
N PHE A 68 3.99 17.58 -17.79
CA PHE A 68 3.31 18.45 -18.76
C PHE A 68 3.88 19.86 -18.72
N VAL A 69 3.72 20.57 -19.82
CA VAL A 69 4.14 21.97 -20.01
C VAL A 69 2.98 22.73 -20.63
N ILE A 70 2.73 23.93 -20.13
CA ILE A 70 1.76 24.91 -20.65
C ILE A 70 2.55 26.13 -21.08
N ASN A 71 2.40 26.55 -22.33
CA ASN A 71 3.07 27.72 -22.92
C ASN A 71 2.14 28.54 -23.81
N ASP A 72 0.86 28.57 -23.49
CA ASP A 72 -0.20 29.24 -24.26
C ASP A 72 -0.11 30.78 -24.18
N THR A 73 0.60 31.32 -23.19
CA THR A 73 0.83 32.75 -23.01
C THR A 73 2.25 33.10 -23.43
N PRO A 74 2.44 34.10 -24.35
CA PRO A 74 3.77 34.52 -24.74
C PRO A 74 4.67 34.91 -23.56
N GLY A 75 5.87 34.37 -23.52
CA GLY A 75 6.84 34.64 -22.44
C GLY A 75 6.58 33.90 -21.14
N VAL A 76 5.58 33.03 -21.06
CA VAL A 76 5.22 32.23 -19.87
C VAL A 76 5.36 30.76 -20.18
N VAL A 77 6.04 30.02 -19.31
CA VAL A 77 6.06 28.56 -19.33
C VAL A 77 5.75 28.04 -17.92
N LEU A 78 4.71 27.25 -17.82
CA LEU A 78 4.30 26.57 -16.59
C LEU A 78 4.38 25.07 -16.81
N GLY A 79 4.63 24.31 -15.76
CA GLY A 79 4.57 22.86 -15.92
C GLY A 79 4.69 22.10 -14.61
N GLN A 80 4.57 20.78 -14.74
CA GLN A 80 4.75 19.84 -13.65
C GLN A 80 5.79 18.80 -14.04
N LYS A 81 6.78 18.63 -13.18
CA LYS A 81 7.79 17.58 -13.28
C LYS A 81 7.43 16.46 -12.31
N VAL A 82 7.29 15.26 -12.82
CA VAL A 82 7.12 14.02 -12.05
C VAL A 82 8.49 13.38 -11.85
N THR A 83 8.82 13.09 -10.60
CA THR A 83 10.13 12.52 -10.24
C THR A 83 9.93 11.38 -9.24
N PRO A 84 10.52 10.20 -9.41
CA PRO A 84 10.46 9.15 -8.40
C PRO A 84 11.11 9.61 -7.08
N ILE A 85 10.69 8.98 -5.98
CA ILE A 85 11.49 8.99 -4.75
C ILE A 85 12.76 8.17 -4.97
N GLU A 86 13.80 8.41 -4.18
CA GLU A 86 15.09 7.73 -4.39
C GLU A 86 15.09 6.32 -3.80
N ARG A 87 14.57 6.20 -2.57
CA ARG A 87 14.58 4.96 -1.78
C ARG A 87 13.24 4.65 -1.17
N VAL A 88 12.82 3.39 -1.27
CA VAL A 88 11.63 2.89 -0.57
C VAL A 88 11.98 1.71 0.32
N GLY A 89 11.41 1.68 1.53
CA GLY A 89 11.46 0.54 2.42
C GLY A 89 10.18 -0.29 2.31
N LEU A 90 10.31 -1.56 1.95
CA LEU A 90 9.21 -2.52 1.93
C LEU A 90 9.20 -3.29 3.24
N TYR A 91 8.14 -3.22 4.01
CA TYR A 91 7.92 -4.11 5.13
C TYR A 91 7.13 -5.33 4.66
N VAL A 92 7.75 -6.49 4.68
CA VAL A 92 7.10 -7.77 4.33
C VAL A 92 6.93 -8.58 5.61
N PRO A 93 5.69 -8.91 6.01
CA PRO A 93 5.46 -9.71 7.20
C PRO A 93 6.10 -11.08 7.11
N GLY A 94 6.49 -11.62 8.25
CA GLY A 94 7.00 -12.99 8.40
C GLY A 94 6.43 -13.59 9.68
N GLY A 95 6.70 -14.86 9.92
CA GLY A 95 6.24 -15.59 11.11
C GLY A 95 5.44 -16.82 10.76
N THR A 96 4.12 -16.83 11.00
CA THR A 96 3.27 -18.02 10.77
C THR A 96 2.92 -18.28 9.31
N ALA A 97 3.04 -17.27 8.45
CA ALA A 97 2.84 -17.36 7.00
C ALA A 97 3.92 -16.57 6.25
N SER A 98 4.20 -16.95 5.01
CA SER A 98 5.03 -16.18 4.08
C SER A 98 4.14 -15.49 3.05
N TYR A 99 4.48 -14.24 2.70
CA TYR A 99 3.67 -13.40 1.80
C TYR A 99 4.47 -12.96 0.56
N PRO A 100 4.80 -13.89 -0.36
CA PRO A 100 5.50 -13.53 -1.61
C PRO A 100 4.69 -12.58 -2.47
N SER A 101 3.35 -12.63 -2.42
CA SER A 101 2.45 -11.68 -3.10
C SER A 101 2.68 -10.24 -2.64
N SER A 102 2.84 -10.01 -1.32
CA SER A 102 3.13 -8.67 -0.79
C SER A 102 4.46 -8.11 -1.28
N VAL A 103 5.44 -8.97 -1.58
CA VAL A 103 6.69 -8.53 -2.20
C VAL A 103 6.42 -7.99 -3.61
N LEU A 104 5.68 -8.74 -4.44
CA LEU A 104 5.33 -8.32 -5.80
C LEU A 104 4.52 -7.02 -5.79
N MET A 105 3.45 -6.98 -4.98
CA MET A 105 2.50 -5.87 -4.91
C MET A 105 3.13 -4.55 -4.44
N ASN A 106 4.16 -4.60 -3.61
CA ASN A 106 4.84 -3.40 -3.14
C ASN A 106 6.03 -3.01 -4.04
N ALA A 107 6.83 -3.98 -4.50
CA ALA A 107 8.05 -3.70 -5.25
C ALA A 107 7.79 -3.31 -6.72
N ILE A 108 6.82 -3.94 -7.39
CA ILE A 108 6.59 -3.71 -8.82
C ILE A 108 6.11 -2.27 -9.10
N PRO A 109 5.13 -1.69 -8.38
CA PRO A 109 4.77 -0.28 -8.57
C PRO A 109 5.92 0.68 -8.27
N ALA A 110 6.75 0.41 -7.25
CA ALA A 110 7.94 1.21 -6.94
C ALA A 110 8.95 1.18 -8.10
N ARG A 111 9.22 -0.01 -8.65
CA ARG A 111 10.09 -0.19 -9.82
C ARG A 111 9.56 0.55 -11.06
N LEU A 112 8.25 0.45 -11.32
CA LEU A 112 7.61 1.14 -12.44
C LEU A 112 7.62 2.66 -12.30
N ALA A 113 7.58 3.18 -11.07
CA ALA A 113 7.76 4.60 -10.78
C ALA A 113 9.18 5.08 -11.07
N GLY A 114 10.16 4.18 -11.11
CA GLY A 114 11.58 4.49 -11.32
C GLY A 114 12.36 4.68 -10.02
N VAL A 115 11.89 4.13 -8.90
CA VAL A 115 12.65 4.11 -7.63
C VAL A 115 13.94 3.33 -7.82
N SER A 116 15.08 3.94 -7.45
CA SER A 116 16.40 3.34 -7.69
C SER A 116 16.80 2.29 -6.66
N GLU A 117 16.38 2.45 -5.41
CA GLU A 117 16.69 1.54 -4.32
C GLU A 117 15.40 1.05 -3.63
N ILE A 118 15.10 -0.23 -3.81
CA ILE A 118 13.95 -0.91 -3.21
C ILE A 118 14.47 -1.83 -2.11
N ILE A 119 14.38 -1.38 -0.87
CA ILE A 119 14.94 -2.02 0.31
C ILE A 119 13.85 -2.78 1.04
N MET A 120 13.98 -4.09 1.16
CA MET A 120 13.02 -4.93 1.87
C MET A 120 13.52 -5.29 3.28
N VAL A 121 12.63 -5.20 4.25
CA VAL A 121 12.82 -5.76 5.59
C VAL A 121 11.78 -6.84 5.85
N THR A 122 12.21 -7.96 6.42
CA THR A 122 11.33 -9.07 6.79
C THR A 122 11.86 -9.78 8.03
N PRO A 123 10.99 -10.14 9.00
CA PRO A 123 11.43 -10.87 10.19
C PRO A 123 12.00 -12.24 9.79
N PRO A 124 13.20 -12.61 10.27
CA PRO A 124 13.71 -13.94 10.08
C PRO A 124 12.97 -14.97 10.94
N ALA A 125 13.02 -16.23 10.54
CA ALA A 125 12.65 -17.37 11.37
C ALA A 125 13.61 -17.54 12.57
N LYS A 126 13.32 -18.48 13.47
CA LYS A 126 14.14 -18.71 14.68
C LYS A 126 15.58 -19.13 14.37
N ASP A 127 15.81 -19.76 13.23
CA ASP A 127 17.13 -20.18 12.72
C ASP A 127 17.88 -19.03 11.98
N GLY A 128 17.27 -17.86 11.87
CA GLY A 128 17.82 -16.69 11.16
C GLY A 128 17.61 -16.72 9.65
N SER A 129 16.85 -17.69 9.12
CA SER A 129 16.51 -17.78 7.70
C SER A 129 15.29 -16.92 7.36
N VAL A 130 15.12 -16.60 6.07
CA VAL A 130 13.89 -16.06 5.47
C VAL A 130 13.34 -17.13 4.52
N ALA A 131 12.02 -17.25 4.47
CA ALA A 131 11.37 -18.23 3.61
C ALA A 131 11.85 -18.11 2.15
N PRO A 132 12.29 -19.21 1.51
CA PRO A 132 12.78 -19.17 0.12
C PRO A 132 11.80 -18.53 -0.85
N ALA A 133 10.49 -18.71 -0.65
CA ALA A 133 9.44 -18.10 -1.46
C ALA A 133 9.51 -16.55 -1.45
N ILE A 134 9.87 -15.93 -0.31
CA ILE A 134 10.04 -14.49 -0.18
C ILE A 134 11.27 -14.03 -0.97
N LEU A 135 12.39 -14.75 -0.89
CA LEU A 135 13.62 -14.43 -1.63
C LEU A 135 13.40 -14.57 -3.13
N THR A 136 12.70 -15.63 -3.56
CA THR A 136 12.32 -15.85 -4.96
C THR A 136 11.45 -14.72 -5.49
N ALA A 137 10.42 -14.31 -4.74
CA ALA A 137 9.56 -13.19 -5.11
C ALA A 137 10.34 -11.86 -5.16
N ALA A 138 11.25 -11.62 -4.22
CA ALA A 138 12.10 -10.43 -4.21
C ALA A 138 13.00 -10.35 -5.46
N ARG A 139 13.56 -11.48 -5.90
CA ARG A 139 14.33 -11.58 -7.15
C ARG A 139 13.47 -11.27 -8.37
N VAL A 140 12.26 -11.82 -8.45
CA VAL A 140 11.30 -11.56 -9.55
C VAL A 140 10.87 -10.09 -9.58
N ALA A 141 10.58 -9.51 -8.42
CA ALA A 141 10.10 -8.13 -8.30
C ALA A 141 11.18 -7.06 -8.53
N GLY A 142 12.47 -7.42 -8.40
CA GLY A 142 13.59 -6.48 -8.55
C GLY A 142 13.91 -5.71 -7.26
N VAL A 143 13.74 -6.33 -6.09
CA VAL A 143 14.19 -5.80 -4.81
C VAL A 143 15.71 -5.68 -4.81
N THR A 144 16.25 -4.54 -4.36
CA THR A 144 17.69 -4.23 -4.44
C THR A 144 18.50 -4.64 -3.21
N ALA A 145 17.84 -4.73 -2.03
CA ALA A 145 18.46 -5.16 -0.79
C ALA A 145 17.44 -5.79 0.15
N ILE A 146 17.82 -6.81 0.90
CA ILE A 146 16.96 -7.52 1.85
C ILE A 146 17.64 -7.58 3.22
N TYR A 147 16.95 -7.06 4.25
CA TYR A 147 17.42 -7.09 5.63
C TYR A 147 16.55 -8.00 6.51
N LYS A 148 17.20 -8.87 7.26
CA LYS A 148 16.58 -9.83 8.19
C LYS A 148 16.19 -9.15 9.50
N MET A 149 15.18 -8.31 9.46
CA MET A 149 14.67 -7.62 10.64
C MET A 149 13.17 -7.35 10.51
N GLY A 150 12.47 -7.28 11.63
CA GLY A 150 11.03 -7.01 11.67
C GLY A 150 10.65 -6.12 12.85
N GLY A 151 9.34 -5.91 13.03
CA GLY A 151 8.80 -5.11 14.12
C GLY A 151 9.07 -3.61 14.02
N ALA A 152 8.80 -2.89 15.11
CA ALA A 152 8.97 -1.44 15.17
C ALA A 152 10.43 -0.98 14.93
N GLN A 153 11.41 -1.81 15.32
CA GLN A 153 12.84 -1.53 15.14
C GLN A 153 13.24 -1.50 13.65
N ALA A 154 12.62 -2.34 12.81
CA ALA A 154 12.84 -2.33 11.37
C ALA A 154 12.31 -1.03 10.73
N VAL A 155 11.12 -0.59 11.15
CA VAL A 155 10.53 0.69 10.73
C VAL A 155 11.43 1.86 11.16
N ALA A 156 11.95 1.85 12.40
CA ALA A 156 12.86 2.87 12.90
C ALA A 156 14.19 2.88 12.12
N ALA A 157 14.76 1.70 11.82
CA ALA A 157 15.99 1.60 11.04
C ALA A 157 15.83 2.18 9.62
N LEU A 158 14.71 1.88 8.95
CA LEU A 158 14.39 2.45 7.64
C LEU A 158 14.17 3.97 7.71
N ALA A 159 13.47 4.46 8.74
CA ALA A 159 13.10 5.86 8.86
C ALA A 159 14.28 6.79 9.20
N TYR A 160 15.19 6.34 10.04
CA TYR A 160 16.31 7.17 10.53
C TYR A 160 17.64 6.83 9.86
N GLY A 161 17.76 5.65 9.29
CA GLY A 161 19.00 5.08 8.84
C GLY A 161 19.88 4.59 10.00
N THR A 162 20.76 3.65 9.72
CA THR A 162 21.81 3.15 10.61
C THR A 162 23.10 3.00 9.82
N GLU A 163 24.18 2.54 10.46
CA GLU A 163 25.41 2.22 9.73
C GLU A 163 25.22 1.13 8.66
N SER A 164 24.27 0.19 8.90
CA SER A 164 24.05 -0.96 8.02
C SER A 164 22.80 -0.83 7.13
N VAL A 165 21.83 0.00 7.51
CA VAL A 165 20.55 0.15 6.81
C VAL A 165 20.42 1.59 6.34
N PRO A 166 20.36 1.85 5.04
CA PRO A 166 20.18 3.20 4.53
C PRO A 166 18.80 3.76 4.90
N LYS A 167 18.75 5.08 5.17
CA LYS A 167 17.49 5.78 5.35
C LYS A 167 16.70 5.77 4.04
N VAL A 168 15.38 5.57 4.14
CA VAL A 168 14.46 5.61 3.01
C VAL A 168 13.59 6.87 3.02
N ASP A 169 12.93 7.16 1.89
CA ASP A 169 12.01 8.28 1.74
C ASP A 169 10.58 7.89 2.12
N LYS A 170 10.21 6.62 1.90
CA LYS A 170 8.87 6.08 2.16
C LYS A 170 8.96 4.64 2.68
N ILE A 171 8.05 4.26 3.58
CA ILE A 171 7.90 2.89 4.08
C ILE A 171 6.51 2.39 3.69
N VAL A 172 6.46 1.28 2.95
CA VAL A 172 5.23 0.64 2.48
C VAL A 172 5.14 -0.81 2.95
N GLY A 173 3.95 -1.36 2.91
CA GLY A 173 3.66 -2.74 3.25
C GLY A 173 2.98 -2.91 4.61
N PRO A 174 2.15 -3.96 4.75
CA PRO A 174 1.40 -4.26 5.96
C PRO A 174 2.30 -4.83 7.07
N GLY A 175 1.85 -4.73 8.30
CA GLY A 175 2.51 -5.30 9.45
C GLY A 175 1.57 -5.41 10.63
N ASN A 176 2.05 -6.02 11.73
CA ASN A 176 1.27 -6.11 12.95
C ASN A 176 1.07 -4.72 13.60
N ILE A 177 0.26 -4.66 14.67
CA ILE A 177 -0.07 -3.42 15.39
C ILE A 177 1.15 -2.60 15.81
N PHE A 178 2.30 -3.24 16.14
CA PHE A 178 3.53 -2.54 16.50
C PHE A 178 4.19 -1.88 15.29
N VAL A 179 4.10 -2.51 14.12
CA VAL A 179 4.58 -1.95 12.85
C VAL A 179 3.70 -0.79 12.43
N ALA A 180 2.37 -0.94 12.50
CA ALA A 180 1.42 0.13 12.21
C ALA A 180 1.64 1.35 13.13
N ALA A 181 1.81 1.12 14.44
CA ALA A 181 2.11 2.18 15.42
C ALA A 181 3.46 2.85 15.13
N ALA A 182 4.49 2.08 14.75
CA ALA A 182 5.79 2.62 14.38
C ALA A 182 5.73 3.47 13.10
N LYS A 183 5.04 3.00 12.05
CA LYS A 183 4.81 3.77 10.81
C LYS A 183 4.12 5.10 11.13
N ARG A 184 3.06 5.08 11.93
CA ARG A 184 2.38 6.30 12.37
C ARG A 184 3.32 7.27 13.10
N ARG A 185 4.27 6.75 13.90
CA ARG A 185 5.20 7.57 14.69
C ARG A 185 6.28 8.22 13.84
N VAL A 186 6.69 7.59 12.75
CA VAL A 186 7.75 8.12 11.87
C VAL A 186 7.20 8.93 10.69
N TYR A 187 5.89 8.98 10.50
CA TYR A 187 5.27 9.82 9.48
C TYR A 187 5.65 11.29 9.65
N GLY A 188 6.07 11.93 8.57
CA GLY A 188 6.66 13.26 8.56
C GLY A 188 8.19 13.29 8.64
N ILE A 189 8.84 12.20 9.11
CA ILE A 189 10.30 11.97 8.98
C ILE A 189 10.58 11.21 7.69
N VAL A 190 9.73 10.23 7.41
CA VAL A 190 9.56 9.52 6.14
C VAL A 190 8.08 9.49 5.81
N ASP A 191 7.73 9.29 4.56
CA ASP A 191 6.36 9.03 4.16
C ASP A 191 5.97 7.56 4.41
N ILE A 192 4.68 7.26 4.47
CA ILE A 192 4.14 5.91 4.57
C ILE A 192 3.02 5.71 3.56
N ASP A 193 2.71 4.45 3.21
CA ASP A 193 1.55 4.10 2.40
C ASP A 193 0.24 4.39 3.16
N MET A 194 0.04 3.68 4.27
CA MET A 194 -1.15 3.77 5.10
C MET A 194 -0.89 3.20 6.50
N ILE A 195 -1.85 3.41 7.40
CA ILE A 195 -1.89 2.74 8.69
C ILE A 195 -2.88 1.59 8.55
N ALA A 196 -2.35 0.40 8.27
CA ALA A 196 -3.16 -0.79 8.11
C ALA A 196 -3.79 -1.23 9.44
N GLY A 197 -5.09 -1.49 9.41
CA GLY A 197 -5.84 -2.21 10.43
C GLY A 197 -5.93 -3.71 10.16
N PRO A 198 -6.77 -4.43 10.92
CA PRO A 198 -7.17 -5.78 10.56
C PRO A 198 -7.86 -5.81 9.18
N SER A 199 -7.72 -6.91 8.47
CA SER A 199 -8.29 -7.07 7.13
C SER A 199 -9.83 -7.12 7.16
N GLU A 200 -10.46 -6.64 6.09
CA GLU A 200 -11.92 -6.47 5.99
C GLU A 200 -12.45 -6.93 4.64
N ILE A 201 -13.55 -7.67 4.65
CA ILE A 201 -14.33 -7.95 3.45
C ILE A 201 -15.79 -7.58 3.67
N LEU A 202 -16.40 -6.98 2.64
CA LEU A 202 -17.84 -6.83 2.53
C LEU A 202 -18.30 -7.50 1.23
N VAL A 203 -19.21 -8.46 1.34
CA VAL A 203 -19.89 -9.07 0.20
C VAL A 203 -21.27 -8.44 0.08
N LEU A 204 -21.53 -7.75 -1.03
CA LEU A 204 -22.84 -7.25 -1.42
C LEU A 204 -23.47 -8.26 -2.38
N ALA A 205 -24.55 -8.91 -1.98
CA ALA A 205 -25.12 -10.03 -2.73
C ALA A 205 -26.63 -9.91 -2.92
N ASP A 206 -27.14 -10.23 -4.11
CA ASP A 206 -28.56 -10.40 -4.39
C ASP A 206 -29.04 -11.82 -4.06
N ALA A 207 -30.36 -12.05 -4.08
CA ALA A 207 -31.00 -13.34 -3.80
C ALA A 207 -30.51 -14.49 -4.72
N ALA A 208 -29.89 -14.20 -5.86
CA ALA A 208 -29.40 -15.18 -6.82
C ALA A 208 -27.92 -15.58 -6.58
N ALA A 209 -27.26 -15.01 -5.58
CA ALA A 209 -25.91 -15.37 -5.22
C ALA A 209 -25.83 -16.81 -4.66
N ASN A 210 -24.69 -17.47 -4.91
CA ASN A 210 -24.46 -18.81 -4.36
C ASN A 210 -24.00 -18.71 -2.89
N PRO A 211 -24.77 -19.22 -1.91
CA PRO A 211 -24.44 -19.07 -0.50
C PRO A 211 -23.11 -19.74 -0.12
N ALA A 212 -22.73 -20.84 -0.80
CA ALA A 212 -21.47 -21.51 -0.53
C ALA A 212 -20.26 -20.69 -0.99
N TYR A 213 -20.38 -19.94 -2.08
CA TYR A 213 -19.31 -19.03 -2.56
C TYR A 213 -19.18 -17.84 -1.61
N VAL A 214 -20.31 -17.18 -1.31
CA VAL A 214 -20.33 -16.05 -0.36
C VAL A 214 -19.73 -16.42 0.99
N ALA A 215 -20.07 -17.60 1.53
CA ALA A 215 -19.48 -18.07 2.78
C ALA A 215 -17.98 -18.32 2.66
N ALA A 216 -17.51 -18.88 1.53
CA ALA A 216 -16.09 -19.11 1.30
C ALA A 216 -15.31 -17.79 1.21
N ASP A 217 -15.87 -16.78 0.55
CA ASP A 217 -15.26 -15.46 0.41
C ASP A 217 -15.22 -14.70 1.75
N LEU A 218 -16.25 -14.79 2.58
CA LEU A 218 -16.23 -14.27 3.95
C LEU A 218 -15.16 -14.98 4.81
N LEU A 219 -14.97 -16.28 4.62
CA LEU A 219 -14.00 -17.07 5.37
C LEU A 219 -12.56 -16.87 4.90
N SER A 220 -12.33 -16.54 3.62
CA SER A 220 -10.99 -16.20 3.13
C SER A 220 -10.39 -15.03 3.91
N GLN A 221 -11.22 -14.05 4.28
CA GLN A 221 -10.78 -12.94 5.11
C GLN A 221 -10.75 -13.28 6.60
N ALA A 222 -11.76 -14.01 7.08
CA ALA A 222 -11.88 -14.35 8.51
C ALA A 222 -10.68 -15.19 9.02
N GLU A 223 -10.04 -16.00 8.16
CA GLU A 223 -8.89 -16.81 8.55
C GLU A 223 -7.58 -16.01 8.71
N HIS A 224 -7.52 -14.75 8.26
CA HIS A 224 -6.31 -13.92 8.35
C HIS A 224 -5.96 -13.58 9.81
N ASP A 225 -6.94 -13.09 10.57
CA ASP A 225 -6.75 -12.67 11.96
C ASP A 225 -8.07 -12.74 12.76
N ARG A 226 -7.97 -12.93 14.07
CA ARG A 226 -9.12 -12.92 14.99
C ARG A 226 -9.87 -11.58 15.00
N LEU A 227 -9.22 -10.50 14.59
CA LEU A 227 -9.78 -9.15 14.48
C LEU A 227 -10.28 -8.83 13.06
N ALA A 228 -10.10 -9.73 12.08
CA ALA A 228 -10.63 -9.53 10.75
C ALA A 228 -12.15 -9.36 10.77
N THR A 229 -12.68 -8.57 9.83
CA THR A 229 -14.10 -8.28 9.73
C THR A 229 -14.65 -8.85 8.42
N ALA A 230 -15.70 -9.64 8.52
CA ALA A 230 -16.41 -10.22 7.37
C ALA A 230 -17.90 -9.82 7.43
N VAL A 231 -18.36 -9.06 6.45
CA VAL A 231 -19.72 -8.50 6.40
C VAL A 231 -20.43 -8.98 5.15
N LEU A 232 -21.62 -9.56 5.32
CA LEU A 232 -22.57 -9.78 4.23
C LEU A 232 -23.64 -8.68 4.27
N VAL A 233 -23.86 -8.02 3.13
CA VAL A 233 -25.03 -7.16 2.89
C VAL A 233 -25.84 -7.79 1.76
N CYS A 234 -27.08 -8.13 2.01
CA CYS A 234 -27.96 -8.75 0.99
C CYS A 234 -29.40 -8.26 1.11
N ASP A 235 -30.17 -8.42 0.03
CA ASP A 235 -31.62 -8.09 -0.01
C ASP A 235 -32.51 -9.29 0.21
N SER A 236 -31.98 -10.41 0.74
CA SER A 236 -32.72 -11.68 0.89
C SER A 236 -32.44 -12.34 2.24
N GLU A 237 -33.51 -12.49 3.06
CA GLU A 237 -33.43 -13.26 4.31
C GLU A 237 -33.10 -14.74 4.05
N ALA A 238 -33.60 -15.31 2.93
CA ALA A 238 -33.31 -16.68 2.56
C ALA A 238 -31.82 -16.88 2.25
N LEU A 239 -31.19 -15.95 1.52
CA LEU A 239 -29.76 -15.97 1.28
C LEU A 239 -28.96 -15.82 2.58
N ALA A 240 -29.35 -14.87 3.43
CA ALA A 240 -28.70 -14.65 4.73
C ALA A 240 -28.70 -15.92 5.59
N GLY A 241 -29.84 -16.62 5.69
CA GLY A 241 -29.95 -17.90 6.39
C GLY A 241 -29.08 -19.02 5.76
N ALA A 242 -29.08 -19.09 4.43
CA ALA A 242 -28.27 -20.08 3.70
C ALA A 242 -26.77 -19.85 3.87
N VAL A 243 -26.30 -18.59 3.81
CA VAL A 243 -24.91 -18.24 4.04
C VAL A 243 -24.50 -18.54 5.49
N SER A 244 -25.35 -18.22 6.47
CA SER A 244 -25.09 -18.57 7.87
C SER A 244 -24.91 -20.08 8.06
N ALA A 245 -25.78 -20.92 7.43
CA ALA A 245 -25.62 -22.37 7.46
C ALA A 245 -24.32 -22.85 6.77
N GLU A 246 -23.96 -22.22 5.67
CA GLU A 246 -22.71 -22.53 4.95
C GLU A 246 -21.46 -22.16 5.77
N LEU A 247 -21.45 -21.04 6.51
CA LEU A 247 -20.37 -20.68 7.42
C LEU A 247 -20.17 -21.76 8.49
N GLU A 248 -21.27 -22.23 9.12
CA GLU A 248 -21.20 -23.32 10.11
C GLU A 248 -20.68 -24.63 9.52
N ARG A 249 -20.99 -24.91 8.25
CA ARG A 249 -20.51 -26.08 7.53
C ARG A 249 -19.05 -25.99 7.15
N GLN A 250 -18.57 -24.80 6.73
CA GLN A 250 -17.23 -24.66 6.13
C GLN A 250 -16.15 -24.37 7.18
N ILE A 251 -16.42 -23.63 8.25
CA ILE A 251 -15.43 -23.28 9.27
C ILE A 251 -14.68 -24.52 9.81
N PRO A 252 -15.35 -25.63 10.18
CA PRO A 252 -14.64 -26.80 10.71
C PRO A 252 -13.69 -27.49 9.73
N LEU A 253 -13.80 -27.16 8.42
CA LEU A 253 -12.95 -27.73 7.38
C LEU A 253 -11.63 -26.97 7.21
N LEU A 254 -11.51 -25.79 7.80
CA LEU A 254 -10.35 -24.93 7.65
C LEU A 254 -9.21 -25.34 8.60
N PRO A 255 -7.96 -25.34 8.14
CA PRO A 255 -6.79 -25.53 9.03
C PRO A 255 -6.70 -24.49 10.15
N ARG A 256 -7.22 -23.27 9.90
CA ARG A 256 -7.24 -22.15 10.85
C ARG A 256 -8.63 -21.88 11.42
N ALA A 257 -9.43 -22.93 11.63
CA ALA A 257 -10.81 -22.87 12.08
C ALA A 257 -11.02 -22.00 13.34
N ASP A 258 -10.11 -22.08 14.32
CA ASP A 258 -10.20 -21.28 15.56
C ASP A 258 -10.08 -19.78 15.32
N ILE A 259 -9.29 -19.37 14.32
CA ILE A 259 -9.09 -17.97 13.96
C ILE A 259 -10.32 -17.49 13.22
N ALA A 260 -10.76 -18.21 12.19
CA ALA A 260 -11.96 -17.89 11.41
C ALA A 260 -13.21 -17.83 12.29
N ARG A 261 -13.38 -18.80 13.21
CA ARG A 261 -14.50 -18.81 14.18
C ARG A 261 -14.47 -17.55 15.05
N ALA A 262 -13.32 -17.20 15.63
CA ALA A 262 -13.20 -16.02 16.48
C ALA A 262 -13.49 -14.72 15.71
N SER A 263 -13.06 -14.61 14.46
CA SER A 263 -13.35 -13.48 13.58
C SER A 263 -14.85 -13.37 13.31
N ILE A 264 -15.49 -14.45 12.85
CA ILE A 264 -16.92 -14.47 12.53
C ILE A 264 -17.77 -14.19 13.77
N ASP A 265 -17.49 -14.82 14.92
CA ASP A 265 -18.30 -14.66 16.13
C ASP A 265 -18.22 -13.24 16.73
N ASN A 266 -17.05 -12.61 16.65
CA ASN A 266 -16.84 -11.29 17.27
C ASN A 266 -17.10 -10.13 16.31
N ASN A 267 -16.73 -10.26 15.03
CA ASN A 267 -16.70 -9.15 14.07
C ASN A 267 -17.59 -9.42 12.83
N GLY A 268 -18.02 -10.66 12.58
CA GLY A 268 -18.91 -11.01 11.47
C GLY A 268 -20.27 -10.33 11.59
N LYS A 269 -20.84 -9.88 10.46
CA LYS A 269 -22.18 -9.28 10.39
C LYS A 269 -22.90 -9.76 9.14
N ILE A 270 -24.21 -10.00 9.30
CA ILE A 270 -25.14 -10.15 8.18
C ILE A 270 -26.16 -9.02 8.28
N ILE A 271 -26.26 -8.21 7.24
CA ILE A 271 -27.16 -7.06 7.16
C ILE A 271 -28.14 -7.32 6.02
N ILE A 272 -29.43 -7.27 6.30
CA ILE A 272 -30.46 -7.40 5.29
C ILE A 272 -30.94 -6.01 4.90
N ALA A 273 -30.63 -5.61 3.67
CA ALA A 273 -31.05 -4.35 3.07
C ALA A 273 -32.44 -4.52 2.42
N ARG A 274 -33.19 -3.45 2.25
CA ARG A 274 -34.48 -3.44 1.56
C ARG A 274 -34.38 -3.75 0.07
N ASP A 275 -33.25 -3.27 -0.52
CA ASP A 275 -32.91 -3.41 -1.92
C ASP A 275 -31.41 -3.20 -2.13
N MET A 276 -30.91 -3.43 -3.36
CA MET A 276 -29.51 -3.25 -3.70
C MET A 276 -29.03 -1.78 -3.63
N ALA A 277 -29.93 -0.81 -3.76
CA ALA A 277 -29.54 0.61 -3.62
C ALA A 277 -29.18 0.93 -2.16
N GLU A 278 -29.99 0.50 -1.20
CA GLU A 278 -29.64 0.59 0.22
C GLU A 278 -28.40 -0.25 0.56
N GLY A 279 -28.24 -1.43 -0.07
CA GLY A 279 -27.04 -2.24 0.08
C GLY A 279 -25.77 -1.50 -0.34
N VAL A 280 -25.80 -0.79 -1.45
CA VAL A 280 -24.69 0.08 -1.90
C VAL A 280 -24.46 1.26 -0.94
N ASP A 281 -25.52 1.88 -0.40
CA ASP A 281 -25.35 2.95 0.58
C ASP A 281 -24.70 2.46 1.86
N ILE A 282 -25.07 1.27 2.35
CA ILE A 282 -24.44 0.61 3.50
C ILE A 282 -22.96 0.30 3.20
N ALA A 283 -22.67 -0.25 2.02
CA ALA A 283 -21.28 -0.51 1.61
C ALA A 283 -20.44 0.78 1.55
N ASN A 284 -21.00 1.86 1.00
CA ASN A 284 -20.36 3.17 0.98
C ASN A 284 -20.14 3.75 2.40
N GLU A 285 -21.04 3.48 3.34
CA GLU A 285 -20.90 3.93 4.72
C GLU A 285 -19.83 3.12 5.47
N ILE A 286 -19.76 1.82 5.25
CA ILE A 286 -18.70 0.97 5.82
C ILE A 286 -17.35 1.31 5.21
N ALA A 287 -17.31 1.58 3.91
CA ALA A 287 -16.08 1.85 3.14
C ALA A 287 -15.03 0.74 3.32
N PRO A 288 -15.36 -0.52 2.96
CA PRO A 288 -14.54 -1.69 3.25
C PRO A 288 -13.23 -1.70 2.46
N GLU A 289 -12.27 -2.47 2.97
CA GLU A 289 -11.04 -2.81 2.26
C GLU A 289 -11.35 -3.55 0.95
N HIS A 290 -12.03 -4.69 1.06
CA HIS A 290 -12.48 -5.49 -0.09
C HIS A 290 -14.01 -5.41 -0.20
N LEU A 291 -14.51 -5.05 -1.38
CA LEU A 291 -15.93 -5.06 -1.69
C LEU A 291 -16.21 -6.02 -2.84
N GLU A 292 -16.83 -7.16 -2.54
CA GLU A 292 -17.35 -8.08 -3.55
C GLU A 292 -18.80 -7.74 -3.89
N VAL A 293 -19.10 -7.60 -5.18
CA VAL A 293 -20.44 -7.29 -5.71
C VAL A 293 -20.99 -8.53 -6.40
N CYS A 294 -21.56 -9.44 -5.61
CA CYS A 294 -22.04 -10.76 -6.03
C CYS A 294 -23.48 -10.70 -6.56
N VAL A 295 -23.71 -9.90 -7.59
CA VAL A 295 -25.02 -9.73 -8.25
C VAL A 295 -24.95 -10.13 -9.73
N ASP A 296 -26.11 -10.26 -10.40
CA ASP A 296 -26.16 -10.63 -11.82
C ASP A 296 -25.65 -9.55 -12.75
N ASP A 297 -25.91 -8.26 -12.45
CA ASP A 297 -25.39 -7.11 -13.20
C ASP A 297 -24.56 -6.18 -12.31
N PRO A 298 -23.31 -6.53 -12.01
CA PRO A 298 -22.47 -5.76 -11.10
C PRO A 298 -22.05 -4.40 -11.68
N PHE A 299 -22.00 -4.24 -13.01
CA PHE A 299 -21.64 -2.99 -13.64
C PHE A 299 -22.68 -1.89 -13.46
N SER A 300 -23.97 -2.25 -13.29
CA SER A 300 -25.04 -1.30 -13.01
C SER A 300 -24.84 -0.58 -11.66
N LEU A 301 -24.17 -1.22 -10.70
CA LEU A 301 -23.91 -0.69 -9.36
C LEU A 301 -22.57 0.07 -9.26
N LEU A 302 -21.62 -0.17 -10.18
CA LEU A 302 -20.25 0.32 -10.09
C LEU A 302 -20.18 1.84 -9.90
N ASN A 303 -20.99 2.61 -10.64
CA ASN A 303 -20.96 4.09 -10.55
C ASN A 303 -21.57 4.64 -9.25
N SER A 304 -22.32 3.84 -8.51
CA SER A 304 -22.92 4.20 -7.23
C SER A 304 -22.02 3.86 -6.05
N ILE A 305 -21.02 2.99 -6.25
CA ILE A 305 -19.99 2.66 -5.27
C ILE A 305 -18.95 3.77 -5.25
N ARG A 306 -18.80 4.42 -4.09
CA ARG A 306 -17.88 5.55 -3.90
C ARG A 306 -16.69 5.23 -3.01
N ASN A 307 -16.88 4.33 -2.06
CA ASN A 307 -15.92 4.09 -0.98
C ASN A 307 -15.65 2.59 -0.85
N ALA A 308 -14.59 2.11 -1.48
CA ALA A 308 -14.04 0.77 -1.30
C ALA A 308 -12.56 0.77 -1.64
N GLY A 309 -11.77 -0.04 -0.97
CA GLY A 309 -10.36 -0.20 -1.29
C GLY A 309 -10.18 -0.91 -2.64
N SER A 310 -10.85 -2.05 -2.82
CA SER A 310 -10.94 -2.76 -4.10
C SER A 310 -12.36 -3.25 -4.34
N ILE A 311 -12.80 -3.27 -5.61
CA ILE A 311 -14.15 -3.69 -6.00
C ILE A 311 -14.06 -4.91 -6.91
N PHE A 312 -14.66 -6.01 -6.48
CA PHE A 312 -14.71 -7.29 -7.18
C PHE A 312 -16.09 -7.46 -7.82
N LEU A 313 -16.15 -7.51 -9.14
CA LEU A 313 -17.42 -7.41 -9.88
C LEU A 313 -17.90 -8.78 -10.37
N GLY A 314 -18.98 -9.28 -9.78
CA GLY A 314 -19.66 -10.49 -10.21
C GLY A 314 -19.32 -11.72 -9.38
N LYS A 315 -20.11 -12.77 -9.60
CA LYS A 315 -20.16 -14.00 -8.79
C LYS A 315 -18.95 -14.94 -8.96
N ASN A 316 -18.01 -14.63 -9.87
CA ASN A 316 -16.84 -15.47 -10.19
C ASN A 316 -15.51 -14.76 -9.88
N VAL A 317 -15.52 -13.75 -9.03
CA VAL A 317 -14.35 -12.92 -8.74
C VAL A 317 -14.13 -12.91 -7.21
N PRO A 318 -13.54 -13.98 -6.66
CA PRO A 318 -13.24 -14.05 -5.23
C PRO A 318 -12.07 -13.12 -4.90
N GLU A 319 -11.97 -12.68 -3.65
CA GLU A 319 -10.88 -11.86 -3.11
C GLU A 319 -9.49 -12.41 -3.49
N ALA A 320 -9.29 -13.72 -3.34
CA ALA A 320 -8.02 -14.38 -3.64
C ALA A 320 -7.54 -14.15 -5.08
N LEU A 321 -8.43 -13.93 -6.05
CA LEU A 321 -8.04 -13.56 -7.41
C LEU A 321 -7.33 -12.20 -7.44
N GLY A 322 -7.85 -11.21 -6.71
CA GLY A 322 -7.23 -9.89 -6.58
C GLY A 322 -5.91 -9.96 -5.82
N ASP A 323 -5.89 -10.70 -4.73
CA ASP A 323 -4.72 -10.81 -3.86
C ASP A 323 -3.50 -11.42 -4.53
N TYR A 324 -3.71 -12.37 -5.45
CA TYR A 324 -2.60 -13.12 -6.00
C TYR A 324 -2.35 -12.93 -7.48
N PHE A 325 -3.39 -12.67 -8.30
CA PHE A 325 -3.21 -12.88 -9.74
C PHE A 325 -3.80 -11.84 -10.67
N ALA A 326 -4.86 -11.10 -10.27
CA ALA A 326 -5.57 -10.18 -11.18
C ALA A 326 -4.72 -8.98 -11.64
N GLY A 327 -3.82 -8.48 -10.79
CA GLY A 327 -2.92 -7.38 -11.11
C GLY A 327 -3.14 -6.08 -10.33
N PRO A 328 -4.37 -5.64 -9.99
CA PRO A 328 -4.57 -4.54 -9.05
C PRO A 328 -3.90 -4.81 -7.70
N ASN A 329 -3.52 -3.75 -7.00
CA ASN A 329 -2.78 -3.88 -5.74
C ASN A 329 -3.66 -4.35 -4.60
N HIS A 330 -3.15 -5.24 -3.77
CA HIS A 330 -3.82 -5.73 -2.56
C HIS A 330 -3.40 -4.99 -1.28
N THR A 331 -2.50 -4.00 -1.37
CA THR A 331 -2.22 -3.11 -0.24
C THR A 331 -3.28 -2.01 -0.24
N LEU A 332 -4.34 -2.24 0.52
CA LEU A 332 -5.60 -1.52 0.45
C LEU A 332 -5.85 -0.70 1.72
N PRO A 333 -6.60 0.40 1.64
CA PRO A 333 -7.03 1.17 2.80
C PRO A 333 -8.04 0.37 3.63
N THR A 334 -7.82 0.30 4.94
CA THR A 334 -8.64 -0.39 5.94
C THR A 334 -9.32 0.59 6.88
N LEU A 335 -10.20 0.12 7.77
CA LEU A 335 -10.85 0.92 8.83
C LEU A 335 -11.63 2.11 8.28
N GLY A 336 -12.31 1.92 7.14
CA GLY A 336 -13.11 2.96 6.51
C GLY A 336 -12.29 4.07 5.83
N THR A 337 -10.97 3.96 5.77
CA THR A 337 -10.10 4.98 5.14
C THR A 337 -10.21 5.00 3.62
N ALA A 338 -10.88 4.03 2.99
CA ALA A 338 -11.24 4.07 1.58
C ALA A 338 -12.09 5.30 1.18
N ARG A 339 -12.60 6.05 2.16
CA ARG A 339 -13.26 7.35 1.94
C ARG A 339 -12.32 8.44 1.44
N PHE A 340 -11.01 8.34 1.70
CA PHE A 340 -10.01 9.38 1.37
C PHE A 340 -8.64 8.80 0.99
N SER A 341 -8.47 7.49 1.05
CA SER A 341 -7.24 6.80 0.66
C SER A 341 -7.50 5.85 -0.51
N SER A 342 -6.46 5.55 -1.25
CA SER A 342 -6.48 4.65 -2.40
C SER A 342 -5.59 3.43 -2.16
N PRO A 343 -5.77 2.35 -2.93
CA PRO A 343 -4.78 1.27 -3.01
C PRO A 343 -3.39 1.78 -3.35
N LEU A 344 -2.37 1.08 -2.90
CA LEU A 344 -0.98 1.38 -3.27
C LEU A 344 -0.82 1.37 -4.80
N SER A 345 -0.19 2.39 -5.33
CA SER A 345 -0.10 2.64 -6.76
C SER A 345 1.27 3.19 -7.15
N VAL A 346 1.52 3.40 -8.44
CA VAL A 346 2.72 4.10 -8.93
C VAL A 346 2.79 5.54 -8.40
N ASP A 347 1.64 6.18 -8.17
CA ASP A 347 1.58 7.56 -7.66
C ASP A 347 2.18 7.70 -6.26
N ASP A 348 2.20 6.63 -5.46
CA ASP A 348 2.77 6.61 -4.11
C ASP A 348 4.30 6.73 -4.10
N PHE A 349 4.95 6.45 -5.22
CA PHE A 349 6.41 6.43 -5.36
C PHE A 349 6.96 7.58 -6.19
N VAL A 350 6.11 8.58 -6.50
CA VAL A 350 6.53 9.78 -7.25
C VAL A 350 6.17 11.05 -6.51
N LYS A 351 6.95 12.08 -6.70
CA LYS A 351 6.67 13.45 -6.27
C LYS A 351 6.48 14.34 -7.48
N LYS A 352 5.63 15.35 -7.34
CA LYS A 352 5.24 16.27 -8.40
C LYS A 352 5.68 17.67 -8.01
N SER A 353 6.59 18.27 -8.78
CA SER A 353 7.06 19.64 -8.56
C SER A 353 6.58 20.51 -9.71
N SER A 354 5.99 21.68 -9.40
CA SER A 354 5.70 22.69 -10.40
C SER A 354 6.96 23.47 -10.76
N PHE A 355 7.06 23.90 -12.01
CA PHE A 355 8.05 24.87 -12.45
C PHE A 355 7.36 26.03 -13.15
N ILE A 356 7.92 27.23 -12.95
CA ILE A 356 7.38 28.48 -13.41
C ILE A 356 8.52 29.27 -14.06
N TYR A 357 8.31 29.71 -15.29
CA TYR A 357 9.21 30.62 -16.01
C TYR A 357 8.42 31.77 -16.60
N TYR A 358 8.93 32.96 -16.45
CA TYR A 358 8.41 34.20 -17.03
C TYR A 358 9.55 34.98 -17.64
N THR A 359 9.36 35.54 -18.84
CA THR A 359 10.25 36.60 -19.35
C THR A 359 10.04 37.89 -18.54
N LYS A 360 10.99 38.84 -18.64
CA LYS A 360 10.86 40.14 -17.97
C LYS A 360 9.59 40.87 -18.43
N GLU A 361 9.30 40.82 -19.71
CA GLU A 361 8.13 41.48 -20.33
C GLU A 361 6.82 40.84 -19.79
N ALA A 362 6.75 39.52 -19.76
CA ALA A 362 5.58 38.79 -19.24
C ALA A 362 5.37 39.06 -17.75
N LEU A 363 6.45 39.14 -16.95
CA LEU A 363 6.37 39.54 -15.56
C LEU A 363 5.93 40.96 -15.39
N GLY A 364 6.42 41.91 -16.23
CA GLY A 364 6.01 43.30 -16.23
C GLY A 364 4.52 43.50 -16.48
N ALA A 365 3.92 42.69 -17.35
CA ALA A 365 2.48 42.76 -17.65
C ALA A 365 1.58 42.44 -16.45
N VAL A 366 2.12 41.74 -15.41
CA VAL A 366 1.36 41.36 -14.20
C VAL A 366 1.90 41.99 -12.92
N GLN A 367 2.98 42.76 -13.00
CA GLN A 367 3.71 43.35 -11.88
C GLN A 367 2.82 44.05 -10.88
N GLU A 368 2.01 45.04 -11.35
CA GLU A 368 1.15 45.84 -10.48
C GLU A 368 0.13 45.01 -9.71
N ARG A 369 -0.39 43.98 -10.35
CA ARG A 369 -1.36 43.05 -9.73
C ARG A 369 -0.74 42.22 -8.63
N ILE A 370 0.50 41.74 -8.81
CA ILE A 370 1.22 40.98 -7.79
C ILE A 370 1.56 41.87 -6.61
N VAL A 371 2.01 43.13 -6.88
CA VAL A 371 2.35 44.10 -5.83
C VAL A 371 1.09 44.46 -5.01
N ASP A 372 -0.02 44.82 -5.67
CA ASP A 372 -1.28 45.12 -4.98
C ASP A 372 -1.76 43.95 -4.11
N PHE A 373 -1.66 42.69 -4.64
CA PHE A 373 -2.08 41.52 -3.90
C PHE A 373 -1.21 41.31 -2.65
N ALA A 374 0.11 41.39 -2.80
CA ALA A 374 1.05 41.18 -1.71
C ALA A 374 0.91 42.30 -0.62
N GLU A 375 0.67 43.53 -1.01
CA GLU A 375 0.44 44.63 -0.06
C GLU A 375 -0.87 44.49 0.72
N ARG A 376 -1.95 44.00 0.09
CA ARG A 376 -3.21 43.67 0.78
C ARG A 376 -3.06 42.54 1.80
N GLU A 377 -2.12 41.64 1.58
CA GLU A 377 -1.77 40.59 2.56
C GLU A 377 -0.79 41.12 3.65
N GLY A 378 -0.32 42.37 3.54
CA GLY A 378 0.68 42.92 4.44
C GLY A 378 2.09 42.40 4.22
N LEU A 379 2.37 41.82 3.04
CA LEU A 379 3.63 41.21 2.69
C LEU A 379 4.49 42.10 1.78
N SER A 380 4.95 43.22 2.29
CA SER A 380 5.72 44.24 1.55
C SER A 380 7.03 43.66 0.92
N ALA A 381 7.68 42.70 1.54
CA ALA A 381 8.84 42.05 0.96
C ALA A 381 8.50 41.24 -0.31
N HIS A 382 7.30 40.64 -0.38
CA HIS A 382 6.80 39.97 -1.58
C HIS A 382 6.56 40.98 -2.69
N ALA A 383 5.86 42.10 -2.39
CA ALA A 383 5.68 43.20 -3.33
C ALA A 383 7.02 43.74 -3.85
N ARG A 384 7.97 43.96 -2.94
CA ARG A 384 9.33 44.46 -3.27
C ARG A 384 10.11 43.47 -4.14
N SER A 385 9.94 42.17 -3.91
CA SER A 385 10.63 41.15 -4.72
C SER A 385 10.27 41.22 -6.20
N VAL A 386 9.09 41.73 -6.55
CA VAL A 386 8.68 41.92 -7.95
C VAL A 386 9.09 43.31 -8.44
N SER A 387 8.79 44.39 -7.71
CA SER A 387 9.02 45.75 -8.15
C SER A 387 10.49 46.08 -8.41
N ILE A 388 11.40 45.53 -7.60
CA ILE A 388 12.87 45.73 -7.74
C ILE A 388 13.42 45.27 -9.10
N ARG A 389 12.76 44.30 -9.75
CA ARG A 389 13.17 43.79 -11.08
C ARG A 389 12.96 44.75 -12.21
N PHE A 390 12.21 45.84 -11.96
CA PHE A 390 11.84 46.87 -12.93
C PHE A 390 12.41 48.24 -12.56
N GLU A 391 13.13 48.36 -11.44
CA GLU A 391 13.90 49.53 -11.14
C GLU A 391 15.17 49.52 -12.00
N ASP A 392 15.39 50.60 -12.77
CA ASP A 392 16.60 50.77 -13.56
C ASP A 392 17.82 50.75 -12.60
N GLY A 393 18.77 49.88 -12.92
CA GLY A 393 19.90 49.61 -12.04
C GLY A 393 20.65 50.86 -11.62
N GLN A 394 20.78 51.02 -10.30
CA GLN A 394 21.88 51.82 -9.72
C GLN A 394 23.13 50.94 -9.59
#